data_b9dbe21d06195e23ac19d3a7d194ee10
#
_entry.id   b9dbe21d06195e23ac19d3a7d194ee10
#
_cell.length_a   1.000
_cell.length_b   1.000
_cell.length_c   1.000
_cell.angle_alpha   90.00
_cell.angle_beta   90.00
_cell.angle_gamma   90.00
#
_symmetry.space_group_name_H-M   'P 1'
#
loop_
_entity.id
_entity.type
_entity.pdbx_description
1 polymer ?
#
loop_
_entity_poly.entity_id
_entity_poly.type
_entity_poly.pdbx_seq_one_letter_code
_entity_poly.pdbx_strand_id
1 'polypeptide(L)'
;IRTGDVGYIISGIKTSKEVKVGDTITHVKRPAKEGIAGFEEVKPMVFAGVYPIDSEDFENLRASLEKLQLNDASLTFQPESSAALGFGFRCGFLGLLHMEIIQERLDREFNMDVITTVPNVSYKVFDKKGVCTEVHNPGGLPDPTQIDHIEEPYIRASVITNTAYIGPIMTLCLGKRGILLRQEYISGDRIEIHYDLPLGEIVIDFYD
;
A
#
# COMPACT_ATOMS: atom_id res chain seq x y z
N ILE A 1 -0.21 -34.03 -8.89
CA ILE A 1 -1.21 -32.95 -8.77
C ILE A 1 -2.24 -33.19 -9.87
N ARG A 2 -3.52 -33.20 -9.51
CA ARG A 2 -4.67 -33.33 -10.43
C ARG A 2 -5.44 -32.01 -10.43
N THR A 3 -6.34 -31.86 -11.37
CA THR A 3 -7.25 -30.71 -11.41
C THR A 3 -8.02 -30.58 -10.12
N GLY A 4 -7.97 -29.42 -9.47
CA GLY A 4 -8.62 -29.15 -8.20
C GLY A 4 -7.76 -29.41 -6.95
N ASP A 5 -6.56 -30.01 -7.11
CA ASP A 5 -5.66 -30.22 -5.97
C ASP A 5 -5.04 -28.91 -5.52
N VAL A 6 -4.92 -28.73 -4.20
CA VAL A 6 -4.19 -27.66 -3.54
C VAL A 6 -3.06 -28.29 -2.73
N GLY A 7 -1.86 -27.69 -2.79
CA GLY A 7 -0.72 -28.26 -2.09
C GLY A 7 0.50 -27.35 -2.12
N TYR A 8 1.59 -27.85 -1.56
CA TYR A 8 2.88 -27.14 -1.53
C TYR A 8 3.78 -27.63 -2.67
N ILE A 9 4.52 -26.69 -3.25
CA ILE A 9 5.54 -26.99 -4.27
C ILE A 9 6.91 -26.67 -3.68
N ILE A 10 7.77 -27.67 -3.61
CA ILE A 10 9.17 -27.48 -3.22
C ILE A 10 9.96 -27.37 -4.53
N SER A 11 10.43 -26.17 -4.81
CA SER A 11 11.21 -25.88 -6.01
C SER A 11 12.69 -25.67 -5.68
N GLY A 12 13.54 -25.69 -6.71
CA GLY A 12 14.95 -25.33 -6.56
C GLY A 12 15.22 -23.82 -6.61
N ILE A 13 14.19 -22.99 -6.56
CA ILE A 13 14.29 -21.52 -6.61
C ILE A 13 14.93 -21.02 -5.32
N LYS A 14 16.02 -20.25 -5.44
CA LYS A 14 16.80 -19.75 -4.31
C LYS A 14 16.46 -18.31 -3.92
N THR A 15 15.83 -17.58 -4.82
CA THR A 15 15.53 -16.16 -4.65
C THR A 15 14.02 -15.94 -4.68
N SER A 16 13.45 -15.43 -3.60
CA SER A 16 12.01 -15.18 -3.50
C SER A 16 11.47 -14.23 -4.59
N LYS A 17 12.32 -13.31 -5.05
CA LYS A 17 11.97 -12.36 -6.13
C LYS A 17 11.68 -12.99 -7.48
N GLU A 18 12.04 -14.27 -7.66
CA GLU A 18 11.79 -15.04 -8.89
C GLU A 18 10.38 -15.62 -8.95
N VAL A 19 9.61 -15.55 -7.86
CA VAL A 19 8.25 -16.11 -7.75
C VAL A 19 7.30 -15.07 -7.22
N LYS A 20 6.17 -14.92 -7.90
CA LYS A 20 5.11 -13.99 -7.49
C LYS A 20 3.80 -14.73 -7.26
N VAL A 21 2.95 -14.17 -6.40
CA VAL A 21 1.57 -14.63 -6.25
C VAL A 21 0.84 -14.43 -7.58
N GLY A 22 0.18 -15.50 -8.07
CA GLY A 22 -0.49 -15.49 -9.38
C GLY A 22 0.34 -16.05 -10.52
N ASP A 23 1.59 -16.45 -10.28
CA ASP A 23 2.40 -17.11 -11.29
C ASP A 23 1.78 -18.43 -11.74
N THR A 24 1.79 -18.67 -13.03
CA THR A 24 1.28 -19.90 -13.63
C THR A 24 2.41 -20.91 -13.82
N ILE A 25 2.30 -22.05 -13.14
CA ILE A 25 3.25 -23.16 -13.29
C ILE A 25 2.75 -24.09 -14.38
N THR A 26 3.62 -24.40 -15.33
CA THR A 26 3.28 -25.18 -16.50
C THR A 26 4.30 -26.29 -16.79
N HIS A 27 3.92 -27.23 -17.64
CA HIS A 27 4.78 -28.35 -18.01
C HIS A 27 5.77 -27.95 -19.11
N VAL A 28 7.08 -28.23 -18.93
CA VAL A 28 8.14 -27.85 -19.86
C VAL A 28 7.87 -28.33 -21.32
N LYS A 29 7.39 -29.58 -21.51
CA LYS A 29 7.09 -30.13 -22.84
C LYS A 29 5.72 -29.69 -23.38
N ARG A 30 4.85 -29.15 -22.58
CA ARG A 30 3.51 -28.72 -22.95
C ARG A 30 3.19 -27.42 -22.20
N PRO A 31 3.89 -26.32 -22.53
CA PRO A 31 3.67 -25.06 -21.84
C PRO A 31 2.26 -24.52 -22.10
N ALA A 32 1.69 -23.90 -21.08
CA ALA A 32 0.47 -23.12 -21.25
C ALA A 32 0.75 -21.95 -22.21
N LYS A 33 -0.21 -21.63 -23.07
CA LYS A 33 -0.06 -20.52 -24.02
C LYS A 33 -0.15 -19.17 -23.34
N GLU A 34 -0.93 -19.08 -22.28
CA GLU A 34 -1.19 -17.87 -21.52
C GLU A 34 -1.25 -18.19 -20.03
N GLY A 35 -0.91 -17.23 -19.17
CA GLY A 35 -1.15 -17.30 -17.73
C GLY A 35 -2.63 -17.26 -17.41
N ILE A 36 -3.01 -17.74 -16.22
CA ILE A 36 -4.40 -17.63 -15.73
C ILE A 36 -4.69 -16.15 -15.47
N ALA A 37 -5.70 -15.60 -16.13
CA ALA A 37 -6.13 -14.21 -15.94
C ALA A 37 -6.77 -14.00 -14.56
N GLY A 38 -6.74 -12.75 -14.08
CA GLY A 38 -7.38 -12.35 -12.82
C GLY A 38 -6.44 -12.18 -11.63
N PHE A 39 -5.15 -12.47 -11.80
CA PHE A 39 -4.15 -12.13 -10.79
C PHE A 39 -3.50 -10.79 -11.16
N GLU A 40 -3.82 -9.78 -10.37
CA GLU A 40 -3.23 -8.45 -10.49
C GLU A 40 -2.15 -8.27 -9.42
N GLU A 41 -1.07 -7.59 -9.78
CA GLU A 41 -0.04 -7.23 -8.81
C GLU A 41 -0.61 -6.17 -7.86
N VAL A 42 -0.66 -6.50 -6.57
CA VAL A 42 -1.16 -5.57 -5.56
C VAL A 42 -0.11 -4.48 -5.35
N LYS A 43 -0.50 -3.24 -5.65
CA LYS A 43 0.38 -2.07 -5.48
C LYS A 43 0.19 -1.47 -4.09
N PRO A 44 1.28 -1.08 -3.42
CA PRO A 44 1.18 -0.35 -2.16
C PRO A 44 0.49 1.00 -2.40
N MET A 45 -0.33 1.41 -1.42
CA MET A 45 -1.07 2.67 -1.45
C MET A 45 -0.55 3.67 -0.42
N VAL A 46 0.08 3.19 0.64
CA VAL A 46 0.59 3.97 1.76
C VAL A 46 2.08 3.74 1.91
N PHE A 47 2.83 4.81 2.12
CA PHE A 47 4.28 4.77 2.24
C PHE A 47 4.73 5.42 3.54
N ALA A 48 5.64 4.75 4.27
CA ALA A 48 6.28 5.30 5.45
C ALA A 48 7.76 4.94 5.49
N GLY A 49 8.56 5.78 6.10
CA GLY A 49 9.94 5.46 6.43
C GLY A 49 9.96 4.57 7.69
N VAL A 50 10.73 3.50 7.67
CA VAL A 50 10.95 2.59 8.79
C VAL A 50 12.44 2.61 9.12
N TYR A 51 12.76 3.02 10.34
CA TYR A 51 14.13 3.22 10.80
C TYR A 51 14.37 2.39 12.07
N PRO A 52 15.52 1.72 12.20
CA PRO A 52 15.86 1.06 13.46
C PRO A 52 16.12 2.12 14.54
N ILE A 53 15.82 1.82 15.79
CA ILE A 53 16.17 2.71 16.91
C ILE A 53 17.67 2.84 17.04
N ASP A 54 18.38 1.71 16.93
CA ASP A 54 19.84 1.70 16.88
C ASP A 54 20.32 1.63 15.43
N SER A 55 21.18 2.55 15.03
CA SER A 55 21.71 2.60 13.67
C SER A 55 22.55 1.38 13.27
N GLU A 56 23.10 0.64 14.25
CA GLU A 56 23.84 -0.61 14.02
C GLU A 56 22.91 -1.73 13.52
N ASP A 57 21.62 -1.65 13.81
CA ASP A 57 20.61 -2.63 13.42
C ASP A 57 20.08 -2.48 11.97
N PHE A 58 20.64 -1.59 11.17
CA PHE A 58 20.19 -1.36 9.80
C PHE A 58 20.20 -2.65 8.94
N GLU A 59 21.28 -3.44 9.02
CA GLU A 59 21.38 -4.71 8.27
C GLU A 59 20.46 -5.79 8.84
N ASN A 60 20.22 -5.80 10.16
CA ASN A 60 19.26 -6.70 10.80
C ASN A 60 17.82 -6.34 10.36
N LEU A 61 17.48 -5.05 10.28
CA LEU A 61 16.20 -4.58 9.78
C LEU A 61 15.99 -4.98 8.32
N ARG A 62 17.04 -4.84 7.46
CA ARG A 62 16.99 -5.30 6.07
C ARG A 62 16.64 -6.78 6.00
N ALA A 63 17.39 -7.61 6.72
CA ALA A 63 17.17 -9.06 6.74
C ALA A 63 15.77 -9.45 7.24
N SER A 64 15.24 -8.70 8.21
CA SER A 64 13.90 -8.90 8.75
C SER A 64 12.81 -8.54 7.71
N LEU A 65 12.95 -7.40 7.04
CA LEU A 65 12.04 -7.00 5.96
C LEU A 65 12.07 -7.98 4.78
N GLU A 66 13.25 -8.49 4.39
CA GLU A 66 13.37 -9.52 3.36
C GLU A 66 12.65 -10.81 3.75
N LYS A 67 12.74 -11.24 5.01
CA LYS A 67 12.01 -12.41 5.52
C LYS A 67 10.50 -12.18 5.56
N LEU A 68 10.05 -11.00 5.97
CA LEU A 68 8.63 -10.64 5.94
C LEU A 68 8.07 -10.67 4.53
N GLN A 69 8.83 -10.15 3.56
CA GLN A 69 8.43 -10.14 2.14
C GLN A 69 8.26 -11.55 1.55
N LEU A 70 8.91 -12.58 2.10
CA LEU A 70 8.69 -13.97 1.69
C LEU A 70 7.24 -14.44 1.91
N ASN A 71 6.61 -13.93 2.96
CA ASN A 71 5.23 -14.29 3.33
C ASN A 71 4.22 -13.22 2.95
N ASP A 72 4.69 -12.03 2.60
CA ASP A 72 3.86 -10.88 2.26
C ASP A 72 4.40 -10.17 1.02
N ALA A 73 3.96 -10.61 -0.14
CA ALA A 73 4.37 -10.07 -1.43
C ALA A 73 3.90 -8.62 -1.67
N SER A 74 2.99 -8.10 -0.85
CA SER A 74 2.49 -6.72 -0.93
C SER A 74 3.40 -5.71 -0.23
N LEU A 75 4.27 -6.18 0.69
CA LEU A 75 5.30 -5.34 1.31
C LEU A 75 6.39 -5.02 0.31
N THR A 76 6.59 -3.75 0.04
CA THR A 76 7.73 -3.26 -0.75
C THR A 76 8.63 -2.41 0.12
N PHE A 77 9.93 -2.44 -0.11
CA PHE A 77 10.86 -1.58 0.61
C PHE A 77 12.08 -1.24 -0.24
N GLN A 78 12.64 -0.07 0.00
CA GLN A 78 13.88 0.42 -0.62
C GLN A 78 14.68 1.21 0.41
N PRO A 79 16.02 1.21 0.33
CA PRO A 79 16.84 1.99 1.23
C PRO A 79 16.49 3.48 1.18
N GLU A 80 16.42 4.11 2.33
CA GLU A 80 16.20 5.53 2.50
C GLU A 80 17.15 6.07 3.58
N SER A 81 17.49 7.35 3.49
CA SER A 81 18.25 8.03 4.55
C SER A 81 17.54 9.30 4.98
N SER A 82 17.52 9.54 6.27
CA SER A 82 16.99 10.75 6.89
C SER A 82 18.11 11.47 7.64
N ALA A 83 18.15 12.79 7.53
CA ALA A 83 19.11 13.59 8.29
C ALA A 83 18.92 13.47 9.83
N ALA A 84 17.69 13.20 10.25
CA ALA A 84 17.33 13.09 11.68
C ALA A 84 17.38 11.65 12.20
N LEU A 85 17.04 10.64 11.38
CA LEU A 85 16.86 9.24 11.81
C LEU A 85 17.95 8.31 11.25
N GLY A 86 18.87 8.81 10.43
CA GLY A 86 19.93 8.00 9.82
C GLY A 86 19.44 7.13 8.67
N PHE A 87 20.00 5.92 8.56
CA PHE A 87 19.65 4.96 7.52
C PHE A 87 18.47 4.10 7.91
N GLY A 88 17.55 3.89 6.97
CA GLY A 88 16.34 3.09 7.12
C GLY A 88 15.81 2.64 5.77
N PHE A 89 14.53 2.34 5.73
CA PHE A 89 13.85 1.88 4.53
C PHE A 89 12.55 2.64 4.30
N ARG A 90 12.32 3.07 3.07
CA ARG A 90 11.02 3.51 2.60
C ARG A 90 10.20 2.28 2.29
N CYS A 91 9.18 2.02 3.09
CA CYS A 91 8.30 0.86 2.94
C CYS A 91 6.97 1.28 2.34
N GLY A 92 6.43 0.41 1.46
CA GLY A 92 5.11 0.55 0.89
C GLY A 92 4.17 -0.51 1.45
N PHE A 93 2.97 -0.09 1.82
CA PHE A 93 1.95 -0.88 2.49
C PHE A 93 0.61 -0.78 1.76
N LEU A 94 -0.28 -1.75 1.97
CA LEU A 94 -1.65 -1.72 1.44
C LEU A 94 -2.53 -0.66 2.11
N GLY A 95 -2.21 -0.31 3.35
CA GLY A 95 -2.93 0.65 4.17
C GLY A 95 -2.33 0.72 5.57
N LEU A 96 -2.95 1.50 6.47
CA LEU A 96 -2.48 1.66 7.86
C LEU A 96 -2.45 0.35 8.63
N LEU A 97 -3.51 -0.43 8.57
CA LEU A 97 -3.57 -1.71 9.28
C LEU A 97 -2.44 -2.66 8.83
N HIS A 98 -2.12 -2.67 7.53
CA HIS A 98 -0.99 -3.46 7.03
C HIS A 98 0.34 -2.94 7.60
N MET A 99 0.54 -1.63 7.68
CA MET A 99 1.72 -1.03 8.29
C MET A 99 1.85 -1.42 9.77
N GLU A 100 0.78 -1.34 10.54
CA GLU A 100 0.75 -1.74 11.96
C GLU A 100 1.07 -3.22 12.13
N ILE A 101 0.51 -4.10 11.29
CA ILE A 101 0.80 -5.53 11.32
C ILE A 101 2.29 -5.80 11.04
N ILE A 102 2.87 -5.14 10.05
CA ILE A 102 4.31 -5.30 9.73
C ILE A 102 5.18 -4.80 10.90
N GLN A 103 4.83 -3.67 11.50
CA GLN A 103 5.54 -3.13 12.67
C GLN A 103 5.48 -4.09 13.85
N GLU A 104 4.29 -4.61 14.18
CA GLU A 104 4.09 -5.61 15.23
C GLU A 104 4.86 -6.91 14.97
N ARG A 105 4.95 -7.34 13.71
CA ARG A 105 5.73 -8.52 13.33
C ARG A 105 7.23 -8.29 13.43
N LEU A 106 7.71 -7.08 13.10
CA LEU A 106 9.12 -6.72 13.31
C LEU A 106 9.51 -6.81 14.78
N ASP A 107 8.67 -6.29 15.66
CA ASP A 107 8.87 -6.39 17.10
C ASP A 107 8.81 -7.86 17.58
N ARG A 108 7.71 -8.57 17.36
CA ARG A 108 7.46 -9.90 17.94
C ARG A 108 8.27 -11.03 17.32
N GLU A 109 8.46 -11.03 16.00
CA GLU A 109 9.13 -12.14 15.31
C GLU A 109 10.65 -11.94 15.23
N PHE A 110 11.10 -10.68 15.20
CA PHE A 110 12.51 -10.34 14.98
C PHE A 110 13.14 -9.56 16.13
N ASN A 111 12.37 -9.22 17.18
CA ASN A 111 12.81 -8.37 18.30
C ASN A 111 13.46 -7.08 17.80
N MET A 112 12.81 -6.46 16.81
CA MET A 112 13.29 -5.28 16.10
C MET A 112 12.38 -4.09 16.40
N ASP A 113 12.84 -3.21 17.29
CA ASP A 113 12.18 -1.95 17.56
C ASP A 113 12.46 -0.93 16.45
N VAL A 114 11.40 -0.36 15.90
CA VAL A 114 11.51 0.58 14.78
C VAL A 114 10.76 1.87 15.03
N ILE A 115 11.27 2.95 14.44
CA ILE A 115 10.58 4.24 14.33
C ILE A 115 9.95 4.30 12.95
N THR A 116 8.64 4.52 12.90
CA THR A 116 7.91 4.76 11.65
C THR A 116 7.62 6.25 11.49
N THR A 117 7.82 6.78 10.28
CA THR A 117 7.39 8.15 9.98
C THR A 117 5.89 8.19 9.74
N VAL A 118 5.33 9.40 9.77
CA VAL A 118 3.93 9.61 9.39
C VAL A 118 3.70 9.04 7.99
N PRO A 119 2.69 8.17 7.81
CA PRO A 119 2.40 7.58 6.52
C PRO A 119 1.89 8.65 5.53
N ASN A 120 2.25 8.50 4.27
CA ASN A 120 1.75 9.34 3.20
C ASN A 120 1.42 8.50 1.96
N VAL A 121 0.81 9.14 0.97
CA VAL A 121 0.40 8.51 -0.29
C VAL A 121 1.36 8.89 -1.42
N SER A 122 1.28 8.15 -2.53
CA SER A 122 2.03 8.47 -3.74
C SER A 122 1.34 9.58 -4.53
N TYR A 123 2.10 10.56 -4.98
CA TYR A 123 1.64 11.62 -5.88
C TYR A 123 2.28 11.46 -7.25
N LYS A 124 1.55 11.79 -8.31
CA LYS A 124 2.10 11.90 -9.65
C LYS A 124 2.37 13.36 -9.96
N VAL A 125 3.62 13.68 -10.22
CA VAL A 125 4.05 15.04 -10.53
C VAL A 125 4.39 15.10 -12.01
N PHE A 126 3.74 16.01 -12.72
CA PHE A 126 3.97 16.26 -14.14
C PHE A 126 4.80 17.52 -14.32
N ASP A 127 5.87 17.40 -15.09
CA ASP A 127 6.67 18.57 -15.47
C ASP A 127 6.04 19.29 -16.68
N LYS A 128 6.53 20.50 -16.98
CA LYS A 128 6.12 21.30 -18.13
C LYS A 128 6.40 20.64 -19.50
N LYS A 129 7.13 19.52 -19.53
CA LYS A 129 7.41 18.72 -20.73
C LYS A 129 6.48 17.51 -20.83
N GLY A 130 5.58 17.31 -19.86
CA GLY A 130 4.66 16.17 -19.80
C GLY A 130 5.28 14.89 -19.23
N VAL A 131 6.46 14.95 -18.63
CA VAL A 131 7.07 13.79 -17.97
C VAL A 131 6.43 13.60 -16.60
N CYS A 132 5.90 12.40 -16.34
CA CYS A 132 5.31 12.01 -15.06
C CYS A 132 6.37 11.36 -14.17
N THR A 133 6.52 11.89 -12.96
CA THR A 133 7.36 11.30 -11.90
C THR A 133 6.49 10.94 -10.71
N GLU A 134 6.60 9.71 -10.21
CA GLU A 134 5.88 9.27 -9.02
C GLU A 134 6.70 9.62 -7.77
N VAL A 135 6.09 10.35 -6.84
CA VAL A 135 6.74 10.89 -5.64
C VAL A 135 6.06 10.32 -4.40
N HIS A 136 6.81 9.58 -3.60
CA HIS A 136 6.35 8.96 -2.35
C HIS A 136 6.89 9.70 -1.11
N ASN A 137 7.83 10.63 -1.30
CA ASN A 137 8.50 11.36 -0.22
C ASN A 137 8.55 12.85 -0.57
N PRO A 138 8.18 13.75 0.34
CA PRO A 138 8.29 15.19 0.12
C PRO A 138 9.69 15.66 -0.36
N GLY A 139 10.76 14.99 0.10
CA GLY A 139 12.13 15.29 -0.33
C GLY A 139 12.42 14.97 -1.79
N GLY A 140 11.59 14.16 -2.44
CA GLY A 140 11.67 13.84 -3.87
C GLY A 140 10.88 14.80 -4.77
N LEU A 141 10.23 15.83 -4.21
CA LEU A 141 9.45 16.78 -4.99
C LEU A 141 10.38 17.64 -5.87
N PRO A 142 10.15 17.71 -7.19
CA PRO A 142 10.92 18.59 -8.08
C PRO A 142 10.77 20.06 -7.71
N ASP A 143 11.65 20.90 -8.25
CA ASP A 143 11.54 22.36 -8.12
C ASP A 143 10.14 22.85 -8.56
N PRO A 144 9.41 23.61 -7.72
CA PRO A 144 8.07 24.10 -8.05
C PRO A 144 7.98 24.83 -9.40
N THR A 145 9.05 25.44 -9.85
CA THR A 145 9.10 26.15 -11.15
C THR A 145 9.04 25.22 -12.35
N GLN A 146 9.37 23.94 -12.17
CA GLN A 146 9.35 22.90 -13.21
C GLN A 146 8.04 22.12 -13.25
N ILE A 147 7.25 22.19 -12.18
CA ILE A 147 5.97 21.48 -12.05
C ILE A 147 4.90 22.18 -12.89
N ASP A 148 4.17 21.38 -13.68
CA ASP A 148 2.95 21.81 -14.37
C ASP A 148 1.73 21.57 -13.47
N HIS A 149 1.53 20.31 -13.05
CA HIS A 149 0.47 19.94 -12.12
C HIS A 149 0.85 18.68 -11.31
N ILE A 150 0.08 18.43 -10.24
CA ILE A 150 0.23 17.27 -9.37
C ILE A 150 -1.11 16.56 -9.30
N GLU A 151 -1.09 15.23 -9.51
CA GLU A 151 -2.25 14.37 -9.30
C GLU A 151 -2.12 13.63 -7.97
N GLU A 152 -3.21 13.58 -7.21
CA GLU A 152 -3.33 12.79 -6.00
C GLU A 152 -4.21 11.55 -6.22
N PRO A 153 -3.95 10.43 -5.52
CA PRO A 153 -4.76 9.23 -5.63
C PRO A 153 -6.10 9.42 -4.94
N TYR A 154 -7.17 8.97 -5.60
CA TYR A 154 -8.52 8.90 -5.05
C TYR A 154 -8.94 7.46 -4.87
N ILE A 155 -9.72 7.19 -3.84
CA ILE A 155 -10.43 5.92 -3.66
C ILE A 155 -11.93 6.12 -3.83
N ARG A 156 -12.61 5.06 -4.26
CA ARG A 156 -14.05 4.96 -4.23
C ARG A 156 -14.47 4.24 -2.96
N ALA A 157 -15.11 4.97 -2.05
CA ALA A 157 -15.62 4.45 -0.79
C ALA A 157 -17.13 4.20 -0.90
N SER A 158 -17.58 3.06 -0.35
CA SER A 158 -18.98 2.74 -0.13
C SER A 158 -19.24 2.64 1.37
N VAL A 159 -20.13 3.46 1.88
CA VAL A 159 -20.50 3.53 3.30
C VAL A 159 -21.93 3.07 3.48
N ILE A 160 -22.11 1.92 4.12
CA ILE A 160 -23.44 1.40 4.48
C ILE A 160 -23.75 1.83 5.92
N THR A 161 -24.84 2.57 6.09
CA THR A 161 -25.21 3.13 7.38
C THR A 161 -26.73 3.21 7.56
N ASN A 162 -27.14 3.62 8.79
CA ASN A 162 -28.53 3.99 9.06
C ASN A 162 -28.78 5.44 8.60
N THR A 163 -30.00 5.73 8.13
CA THR A 163 -30.42 7.06 7.66
C THR A 163 -30.20 8.17 8.68
N ALA A 164 -30.20 7.85 9.98
CA ALA A 164 -29.91 8.81 11.05
C ALA A 164 -28.47 9.38 11.00
N TYR A 165 -27.53 8.65 10.41
CA TYR A 165 -26.12 9.06 10.34
C TYR A 165 -25.70 9.69 9.00
N ILE A 166 -26.64 9.85 8.06
CA ILE A 166 -26.34 10.46 6.74
C ILE A 166 -25.68 11.83 6.91
N GLY A 167 -26.27 12.72 7.73
CA GLY A 167 -25.77 14.07 7.96
C GLY A 167 -24.34 14.11 8.50
N PRO A 168 -24.04 13.44 9.61
CA PRO A 168 -22.66 13.34 10.13
C PRO A 168 -21.65 12.78 9.13
N ILE A 169 -21.99 11.70 8.42
CA ILE A 169 -21.11 11.09 7.41
C ILE A 169 -20.87 12.05 6.24
N MET A 170 -21.91 12.72 5.75
CA MET A 170 -21.76 13.74 4.70
C MET A 170 -20.83 14.87 5.15
N THR A 171 -20.99 15.34 6.37
CA THR A 171 -20.14 16.42 6.93
C THR A 171 -18.68 15.96 7.01
N LEU A 172 -18.44 14.74 7.50
CA LEU A 172 -17.10 14.15 7.57
C LEU A 172 -16.47 14.06 6.18
N CYS A 173 -17.16 13.40 5.23
CA CYS A 173 -16.64 13.20 3.88
C CYS A 173 -16.40 14.52 3.13
N LEU A 174 -17.30 15.50 3.27
CA LEU A 174 -17.09 16.83 2.67
C LEU A 174 -15.92 17.57 3.31
N GLY A 175 -15.75 17.46 4.64
CA GLY A 175 -14.59 18.02 5.35
C GLY A 175 -13.26 17.41 4.89
N LYS A 176 -13.28 16.18 4.42
CA LYS A 176 -12.13 15.46 3.83
C LYS A 176 -12.08 15.56 2.29
N ARG A 177 -12.61 16.63 1.71
CA ARG A 177 -12.61 16.91 0.26
C ARG A 177 -13.30 15.81 -0.60
N GLY A 178 -14.20 15.03 0.01
CA GLY A 178 -14.92 13.95 -0.67
C GLY A 178 -15.95 14.47 -1.65
N ILE A 179 -16.11 13.75 -2.75
CA ILE A 179 -17.10 14.03 -3.80
C ILE A 179 -18.19 12.98 -3.68
N LEU A 180 -19.41 13.41 -3.34
CA LEU A 180 -20.57 12.52 -3.30
C LEU A 180 -20.94 12.08 -4.73
N LEU A 181 -20.97 10.77 -4.95
CA LEU A 181 -21.34 10.19 -6.25
C LEU A 181 -22.82 9.85 -6.30
N ARG A 182 -23.30 9.05 -5.33
CA ARG A 182 -24.68 8.58 -5.28
C ARG A 182 -25.06 8.11 -3.88
N GLN A 183 -26.37 8.01 -3.66
CA GLN A 183 -26.99 7.46 -2.47
C GLN A 183 -28.05 6.44 -2.90
N GLU A 184 -28.03 5.25 -2.30
CA GLU A 184 -28.96 4.18 -2.63
C GLU A 184 -29.57 3.60 -1.33
N TYR A 185 -30.90 3.59 -1.26
CA TYR A 185 -31.61 2.93 -0.15
C TYR A 185 -31.62 1.42 -0.38
N ILE A 186 -31.07 0.67 0.56
CA ILE A 186 -30.97 -0.80 0.44
C ILE A 186 -32.26 -1.45 0.94
N SER A 187 -32.61 -1.22 2.21
CA SER A 187 -33.82 -1.72 2.83
C SER A 187 -34.09 -1.03 4.18
N GLY A 188 -35.37 -0.77 4.49
CA GLY A 188 -35.76 -0.16 5.75
C GLY A 188 -35.10 1.19 5.95
N ASP A 189 -34.32 1.31 7.02
CA ASP A 189 -33.59 2.51 7.41
C ASP A 189 -32.11 2.51 6.99
N ARG A 190 -31.66 1.55 6.16
CA ARG A 190 -30.28 1.43 5.68
C ARG A 190 -30.10 2.08 4.31
N ILE A 191 -29.02 2.83 4.21
CA ILE A 191 -28.58 3.53 3.02
C ILE A 191 -27.12 3.19 2.71
N GLU A 192 -26.78 3.08 1.44
CA GLU A 192 -25.42 3.03 0.92
C GLU A 192 -25.09 4.36 0.25
N ILE A 193 -23.96 4.94 0.64
CA ILE A 193 -23.48 6.24 0.17
C ILE A 193 -22.13 6.03 -0.48
N HIS A 194 -21.99 6.48 -1.73
CA HIS A 194 -20.76 6.35 -2.50
C HIS A 194 -20.04 7.70 -2.61
N TYR A 195 -18.77 7.70 -2.25
CA TYR A 195 -17.89 8.85 -2.34
C TYR A 195 -16.63 8.52 -3.12
N ASP A 196 -16.11 9.49 -3.88
CA ASP A 196 -14.71 9.54 -4.25
C ASP A 196 -13.99 10.42 -3.22
N LEU A 197 -12.97 9.88 -2.55
CA LEU A 197 -12.23 10.51 -1.47
C LEU A 197 -10.73 10.52 -1.78
N PRO A 198 -10.00 11.63 -1.55
CA PRO A 198 -8.56 11.64 -1.64
C PRO A 198 -7.97 10.65 -0.65
N LEU A 199 -7.10 9.74 -1.11
CA LEU A 199 -6.52 8.71 -0.25
C LEU A 199 -5.74 9.32 0.93
N GLY A 200 -5.03 10.43 0.70
CA GLY A 200 -4.26 11.11 1.74
C GLY A 200 -5.09 11.63 2.91
N GLU A 201 -6.37 11.94 2.69
CA GLU A 201 -7.28 12.40 3.74
C GLU A 201 -7.87 11.27 4.59
N ILE A 202 -7.73 10.03 4.10
CA ILE A 202 -8.31 8.84 4.76
C ILE A 202 -7.26 8.12 5.57
N VAL A 203 -5.99 8.20 5.14
CA VAL A 203 -4.88 7.49 5.77
C VAL A 203 -4.66 7.92 7.22
N ILE A 204 -5.06 9.14 7.61
CA ILE A 204 -4.89 9.67 8.95
C ILE A 204 -6.25 10.13 9.47
N ASP A 205 -6.61 9.71 10.69
CA ASP A 205 -7.75 10.20 11.50
C ASP A 205 -9.13 10.18 10.80
N PHE A 206 -9.36 9.27 9.84
CA PHE A 206 -10.66 9.16 9.18
C PHE A 206 -11.64 8.28 9.95
N TYR A 207 -11.15 7.32 10.73
CA TYR A 207 -11.95 6.34 11.47
C TYR A 207 -12.08 6.67 12.96
N ASP A 208 -11.42 7.72 13.42
CA ASP A 208 -11.47 8.25 14.79
C ASP A 208 -12.61 9.28 14.91
#